data_c4ac1bc1a6ea9597550993c367c61c2d
#
_entry.id   c4ac1bc1a6ea9597550993c367c61c2d
#
_cell.length_a   1.000
_cell.length_b   1.000
_cell.length_c   1.000
_cell.angle_alpha   90.00
_cell.angle_beta   90.00
_cell.angle_gamma   90.00
#
_symmetry.space_group_name_H-M   'P 1'
#
loop_
_entity.id
_entity.type
_entity.pdbx_description
1 polymer ?
#
loop_
_entity_poly.entity_id
_entity_poly.type
_entity_poly.pdbx_seq_one_letter_code
_entity_poly.pdbx_strand_id
1 'polypeptide(L)'
;GHNQYPPGDGILGLREQLALQFQQRDQLQLDPVTQITITPGATIAIFCAIQACINAGDEVIIFDPSYDSYGPSVELAGGKAVHIALQAPDFKVNWQQVKDLINDKTRMIVVNTPHNPTGTIWAKQDWLELIELIQDKNIVVLSDEVYEHLIYDGEKHYSALSFPELRDRSFVVGS
;
A
#
# COMPACT_ATOMS: atom_id res chain seq x y z
N GLY A 1 35.66 -11.28 2.39
CA GLY A 1 34.31 -11.59 1.92
C GLY A 1 33.26 -10.85 2.74
N HIS A 2 32.09 -10.71 2.18
CA HIS A 2 30.95 -10.03 2.81
C HIS A 2 30.19 -11.04 3.69
N ASN A 3 30.73 -11.35 4.87
CA ASN A 3 30.20 -12.40 5.76
C ASN A 3 29.48 -11.82 6.98
N GLN A 4 29.26 -10.51 7.04
CA GLN A 4 28.58 -9.85 8.15
C GLN A 4 27.06 -9.82 7.91
N TYR A 5 26.30 -9.80 9.00
CA TYR A 5 24.87 -9.58 8.93
C TYR A 5 24.58 -8.19 8.35
N PRO A 6 23.67 -8.08 7.37
CA PRO A 6 23.22 -6.77 6.90
C PRO A 6 22.42 -6.06 8.01
N PRO A 7 22.29 -4.71 7.93
CA PRO A 7 21.32 -3.99 8.75
C PRO A 7 19.91 -4.55 8.55
N GLY A 8 19.07 -4.55 9.59
CA GLY A 8 17.70 -5.08 9.54
C GLY A 8 16.80 -4.41 8.50
N ASP A 9 17.08 -3.15 8.22
CA ASP A 9 16.41 -2.32 7.20
C ASP A 9 17.06 -2.40 5.81
N GLY A 10 18.05 -3.25 5.63
CA GLY A 10 18.75 -3.47 4.37
C GLY A 10 20.01 -2.62 4.20
N ILE A 11 20.77 -2.95 3.16
CA ILE A 11 22.05 -2.30 2.86
C ILE A 11 21.81 -0.84 2.46
N LEU A 12 22.47 0.10 3.13
CA LEU A 12 22.29 1.54 2.91
C LEU A 12 22.49 1.95 1.44
N GLY A 13 23.52 1.43 0.77
CA GLY A 13 23.78 1.77 -0.63
C GLY A 13 22.61 1.41 -1.58
N LEU A 14 21.86 0.33 -1.29
CA LEU A 14 20.65 0.00 -2.07
C LEU A 14 19.51 1.00 -1.76
N ARG A 15 19.32 1.35 -0.50
CA ARG A 15 18.30 2.33 -0.09
C ARG A 15 18.59 3.72 -0.67
N GLU A 16 19.84 4.13 -0.72
CA GLU A 16 20.29 5.37 -1.38
C GLU A 16 19.97 5.36 -2.90
N GLN A 17 20.22 4.23 -3.58
CA GLN A 17 19.88 4.12 -4.99
C GLN A 17 18.36 4.16 -5.24
N LEU A 18 17.57 3.54 -4.38
CA LEU A 18 16.11 3.66 -4.45
C LEU A 18 15.63 5.09 -4.20
N ALA A 19 16.19 5.79 -3.20
CA ALA A 19 15.86 7.20 -2.97
C ALA A 19 16.17 8.08 -4.19
N LEU A 20 17.33 7.85 -4.85
CA LEU A 20 17.69 8.53 -6.09
C LEU A 20 16.72 8.21 -7.23
N GLN A 21 16.28 6.97 -7.34
CA GLN A 21 15.29 6.55 -8.35
C GLN A 21 13.96 7.28 -8.14
N PHE A 22 13.44 7.33 -6.92
CA PHE A 22 12.22 8.07 -6.58
C PHE A 22 12.37 9.57 -6.87
N GLN A 23 13.54 10.15 -6.56
CA GLN A 23 13.82 11.55 -6.86
C GLN A 23 13.80 11.83 -8.37
N GLN A 24 14.42 10.96 -9.18
CA GLN A 24 14.51 11.15 -10.62
C GLN A 24 13.18 10.93 -11.35
N ARG A 25 12.44 9.88 -10.94
CA ARG A 25 11.19 9.50 -11.59
C ARG A 25 10.00 10.36 -11.13
N ASP A 26 9.88 10.54 -9.80
CA ASP A 26 8.68 11.08 -9.17
C ASP A 26 8.91 12.44 -8.52
N GLN A 27 10.13 12.97 -8.59
CA GLN A 27 10.56 14.21 -7.91
C GLN A 27 10.33 14.16 -6.39
N LEU A 28 10.41 12.97 -5.83
CA LEU A 28 10.16 12.68 -4.43
C LEU A 28 11.49 12.56 -3.68
N GLN A 29 11.65 13.36 -2.64
CA GLN A 29 12.83 13.25 -1.77
C GLN A 29 12.48 12.35 -0.59
N LEU A 30 13.08 11.16 -0.57
CA LEU A 30 12.97 10.20 0.52
C LEU A 30 14.31 10.11 1.27
N ASP A 31 14.23 10.08 2.60
CA ASP A 31 15.39 9.77 3.42
C ASP A 31 15.67 8.26 3.37
N PRO A 32 16.81 7.83 2.81
CA PRO A 32 17.13 6.42 2.70
C PRO A 32 17.34 5.74 4.05
N VAL A 33 17.57 6.52 5.11
CA VAL A 33 17.82 5.97 6.46
C VAL A 33 16.51 5.64 7.18
N THR A 34 15.51 6.51 7.07
CA THR A 34 14.28 6.44 7.88
C THR A 34 13.03 6.08 7.09
N GLN A 35 13.05 6.20 5.75
CA GLN A 35 11.84 6.05 4.93
C GLN A 35 11.91 4.88 3.95
N ILE A 36 13.03 4.14 3.88
CA ILE A 36 13.19 3.00 2.98
C ILE A 36 13.66 1.78 3.75
N THR A 37 12.92 0.69 3.63
CA THR A 37 13.29 -0.62 4.21
C THR A 37 13.29 -1.67 3.11
N ILE A 38 14.32 -2.51 3.08
CA ILE A 38 14.43 -3.66 2.18
C ILE A 38 13.99 -4.91 2.91
N THR A 39 13.09 -5.66 2.29
CA THR A 39 12.58 -6.91 2.84
C THR A 39 12.83 -8.08 1.87
N PRO A 40 12.80 -9.34 2.34
CA PRO A 40 12.86 -10.50 1.46
C PRO A 40 11.54 -10.70 0.69
N GLY A 41 11.25 -9.76 -0.22
CA GLY A 41 10.05 -9.73 -1.05
C GLY A 41 8.90 -8.90 -0.47
N ALA A 42 7.97 -8.54 -1.35
CA ALA A 42 6.82 -7.69 -1.03
C ALA A 42 5.89 -8.28 0.04
N THR A 43 5.69 -9.61 0.03
CA THR A 43 4.85 -10.29 1.02
C THR A 43 5.31 -10.03 2.45
N ILE A 44 6.63 -10.04 2.70
CA ILE A 44 7.17 -9.72 4.02
C ILE A 44 7.01 -8.23 4.35
N ALA A 45 7.17 -7.33 3.38
CA ALA A 45 6.91 -5.90 3.58
C ALA A 45 5.45 -5.65 4.02
N ILE A 46 4.50 -6.24 3.30
CA ILE A 46 3.06 -6.18 3.60
C ILE A 46 2.77 -6.72 5.00
N PHE A 47 3.29 -7.92 5.31
CA PHE A 47 3.14 -8.53 6.63
C PHE A 47 3.68 -7.62 7.74
N CYS A 48 4.90 -7.11 7.60
CA CYS A 48 5.52 -6.24 8.60
C CYS A 48 4.73 -4.93 8.80
N ALA A 49 4.26 -4.30 7.72
CA ALA A 49 3.46 -3.07 7.80
C ALA A 49 2.13 -3.32 8.55
N ILE A 50 1.46 -4.43 8.26
CA ILE A 50 0.23 -4.83 8.96
C ILE A 50 0.51 -5.08 10.45
N GLN A 51 1.55 -5.90 10.76
CA GLN A 51 1.91 -6.19 12.17
C GLN A 51 2.33 -4.95 12.96
N ALA A 52 2.90 -3.94 12.30
CA ALA A 52 3.31 -2.70 12.95
C ALA A 52 2.13 -1.76 13.28
N CYS A 53 1.02 -1.84 12.52
CA CYS A 53 -0.07 -0.88 12.60
C CYS A 53 -1.35 -1.42 13.23
N ILE A 54 -1.60 -2.75 13.13
CA ILE A 54 -2.86 -3.36 13.50
C ILE A 54 -2.78 -3.98 14.89
N ASN A 55 -3.77 -3.67 15.70
CA ASN A 55 -3.97 -4.24 17.02
C ASN A 55 -5.25 -5.08 17.08
N ALA A 56 -5.40 -5.84 18.15
CA ALA A 56 -6.61 -6.64 18.35
C ALA A 56 -7.88 -5.77 18.33
N GLY A 57 -8.80 -6.13 17.44
CA GLY A 57 -10.08 -5.45 17.26
C GLY A 57 -10.06 -4.30 16.23
N ASP A 58 -8.91 -3.92 15.68
CA ASP A 58 -8.83 -3.01 14.54
C ASP A 58 -9.41 -3.67 13.29
N GLU A 59 -9.98 -2.85 12.39
CA GLU A 59 -10.51 -3.30 11.11
C GLU A 59 -9.63 -2.81 9.96
N VAL A 60 -9.43 -3.70 8.97
CA VAL A 60 -8.68 -3.42 7.75
C VAL A 60 -9.56 -3.66 6.54
N ILE A 61 -9.77 -2.63 5.72
CA ILE A 61 -10.53 -2.75 4.47
C ILE A 61 -9.63 -3.34 3.38
N ILE A 62 -10.15 -4.37 2.70
CA ILE A 62 -9.48 -5.09 1.61
C ILE A 62 -10.44 -5.19 0.43
N PHE A 63 -9.97 -4.91 -0.78
CA PHE A 63 -10.75 -5.02 -2.01
C PHE A 63 -10.56 -6.40 -2.65
N ASP A 64 -11.67 -7.13 -2.84
CA ASP A 64 -11.67 -8.47 -3.44
C ASP A 64 -12.07 -8.45 -4.93
N PRO A 65 -11.50 -9.36 -5.73
CA PRO A 65 -10.54 -10.40 -5.36
C PRO A 65 -9.21 -9.81 -4.91
N SER A 66 -8.56 -10.38 -3.90
CA SER A 66 -7.35 -9.83 -3.31
C SER A 66 -6.21 -10.85 -3.25
N TYR A 67 -4.98 -10.35 -3.08
CA TYR A 67 -3.83 -11.22 -2.83
C TYR A 67 -4.02 -11.96 -1.50
N ASP A 68 -3.77 -13.26 -1.51
CA ASP A 68 -4.13 -14.19 -0.46
C ASP A 68 -3.41 -13.97 0.88
N SER A 69 -2.36 -13.17 0.93
CA SER A 69 -1.65 -12.87 2.18
C SER A 69 -2.25 -11.72 3.00
N TYR A 70 -3.10 -10.85 2.43
CA TYR A 70 -3.61 -9.69 3.17
C TYR A 70 -4.48 -10.09 4.36
N GLY A 71 -5.55 -10.83 4.12
CA GLY A 71 -6.48 -11.27 5.15
C GLY A 71 -5.80 -12.02 6.29
N PRO A 72 -5.05 -13.11 6.01
CA PRO A 72 -4.31 -13.84 7.04
C PRO A 72 -3.32 -12.99 7.84
N SER A 73 -2.66 -12.01 7.20
CA SER A 73 -1.75 -11.10 7.92
C SER A 73 -2.48 -10.21 8.92
N VAL A 74 -3.68 -9.74 8.57
CA VAL A 74 -4.56 -8.97 9.47
C VAL A 74 -5.04 -9.82 10.64
N GLU A 75 -5.49 -11.05 10.37
CA GLU A 75 -5.97 -11.98 11.41
C GLU A 75 -4.85 -12.35 12.39
N LEU A 76 -3.63 -12.57 11.90
CA LEU A 76 -2.46 -12.84 12.75
C LEU A 76 -2.09 -11.66 13.66
N ALA A 77 -2.38 -10.43 13.25
CA ALA A 77 -2.25 -9.24 14.10
C ALA A 77 -3.39 -9.08 15.12
N GLY A 78 -4.42 -9.96 15.08
CA GLY A 78 -5.62 -9.86 15.89
C GLY A 78 -6.67 -8.89 15.35
N GLY A 79 -6.46 -8.35 14.16
CA GLY A 79 -7.39 -7.48 13.45
C GLY A 79 -8.49 -8.27 12.74
N LYS A 80 -9.43 -7.54 12.16
CA LYS A 80 -10.52 -8.08 11.36
C LYS A 80 -10.42 -7.55 9.93
N ALA A 81 -10.30 -8.44 8.96
CA ALA A 81 -10.41 -8.09 7.54
C ALA A 81 -11.88 -7.78 7.19
N VAL A 82 -12.09 -6.62 6.57
CA VAL A 82 -13.39 -6.17 6.05
C VAL A 82 -13.30 -6.15 4.53
N HIS A 83 -13.93 -7.13 3.90
CA HIS A 83 -13.83 -7.36 2.47
C HIS A 83 -14.88 -6.58 1.68
N ILE A 84 -14.44 -5.89 0.62
CA ILE A 84 -15.29 -5.19 -0.34
C ILE A 84 -15.13 -5.88 -1.69
N ALA A 85 -16.18 -6.52 -2.17
CA ALA A 85 -16.17 -7.19 -3.47
C ALA A 85 -16.24 -6.18 -4.62
N LEU A 86 -15.18 -6.13 -5.42
CA LEU A 86 -15.17 -5.41 -6.69
C LEU A 86 -15.98 -6.19 -7.73
N GLN A 87 -16.78 -5.46 -8.53
CA GLN A 87 -17.71 -6.10 -9.45
C GLN A 87 -17.19 -6.09 -10.89
N ALA A 88 -17.29 -7.25 -11.55
CA ALA A 88 -17.05 -7.35 -12.98
C ALA A 88 -18.08 -6.53 -13.77
N PRO A 89 -17.75 -6.02 -14.97
CA PRO A 89 -16.48 -6.24 -15.68
C PRO A 89 -15.35 -5.27 -15.27
N ASP A 90 -15.69 -4.14 -14.65
CA ASP A 90 -14.76 -3.02 -14.50
C ASP A 90 -13.91 -3.09 -13.23
N PHE A 91 -14.32 -3.86 -12.23
CA PHE A 91 -13.67 -3.99 -10.93
C PHE A 91 -13.32 -2.64 -10.29
N LYS A 92 -14.20 -1.65 -10.46
CA LYS A 92 -14.02 -0.32 -9.87
C LYS A 92 -14.48 -0.29 -8.43
N VAL A 93 -13.84 0.58 -7.65
CA VAL A 93 -14.20 0.80 -6.25
C VAL A 93 -15.52 1.57 -6.17
N ASN A 94 -16.45 1.05 -5.38
CA ASN A 94 -17.66 1.79 -4.99
C ASN A 94 -17.33 2.61 -3.73
N TRP A 95 -16.99 3.88 -3.91
CA TRP A 95 -16.58 4.78 -2.84
C TRP A 95 -17.68 5.01 -1.79
N GLN A 96 -18.96 4.95 -2.19
CA GLN A 96 -20.06 5.02 -1.22
C GLN A 96 -20.04 3.81 -0.27
N GLN A 97 -19.79 2.61 -0.80
CA GLN A 97 -19.67 1.41 0.03
C GLN A 97 -18.45 1.49 0.98
N VAL A 98 -17.32 2.01 0.51
CA VAL A 98 -16.15 2.25 1.36
C VAL A 98 -16.50 3.20 2.51
N LYS A 99 -17.16 4.32 2.20
CA LYS A 99 -17.62 5.31 3.18
C LYS A 99 -18.52 4.70 4.26
N ASP A 100 -19.46 3.85 3.85
CA ASP A 100 -20.43 3.23 4.74
C ASP A 100 -19.79 2.19 5.69
N LEU A 101 -18.64 1.62 5.28
CA LEU A 101 -17.91 0.62 6.07
C LEU A 101 -16.84 1.23 6.99
N ILE A 102 -16.36 2.43 6.70
CA ILE A 102 -15.40 3.12 7.56
C ILE A 102 -16.05 3.49 8.89
N ASN A 103 -15.42 3.07 9.99
CA ASN A 103 -15.85 3.36 11.36
C ASN A 103 -14.65 3.60 12.29
N ASP A 104 -14.89 3.79 13.58
CA ASP A 104 -13.85 4.12 14.57
C ASP A 104 -12.79 3.00 14.76
N LYS A 105 -13.08 1.78 14.32
CA LYS A 105 -12.16 0.65 14.36
C LYS A 105 -11.32 0.53 13.08
N THR A 106 -11.71 1.22 12.01
CA THR A 106 -10.98 1.17 10.74
C THR A 106 -9.61 1.80 10.92
N ARG A 107 -8.56 0.99 10.81
CA ARG A 107 -7.16 1.41 11.00
C ARG A 107 -6.36 1.44 9.72
N MET A 108 -6.69 0.60 8.75
CA MET A 108 -5.94 0.49 7.51
C MET A 108 -6.87 0.22 6.33
N ILE A 109 -6.47 0.70 5.16
CA ILE A 109 -7.04 0.33 3.87
C ILE A 109 -5.90 -0.21 3.00
N VAL A 110 -6.06 -1.43 2.48
CA VAL A 110 -5.10 -2.05 1.56
C VAL A 110 -5.54 -1.74 0.13
N VAL A 111 -4.65 -1.11 -0.61
CA VAL A 111 -4.80 -0.81 -2.05
C VAL A 111 -3.79 -1.64 -2.82
N ASN A 112 -4.20 -2.30 -3.89
CA ASN A 112 -3.28 -2.94 -4.82
C ASN A 112 -3.51 -2.35 -6.22
N THR A 113 -2.51 -1.66 -6.75
CA THR A 113 -2.62 -1.00 -8.06
C THR A 113 -1.26 -0.93 -8.76
N PRO A 114 -1.10 -1.51 -9.95
CA PRO A 114 -2.08 -2.33 -10.72
C PRO A 114 -2.55 -3.55 -9.94
N HIS A 115 -3.82 -3.89 -10.11
CA HIS A 115 -4.53 -4.84 -9.25
C HIS A 115 -4.32 -6.29 -9.66
N ASN A 116 -3.91 -7.13 -8.74
CA ASN A 116 -3.90 -8.58 -8.91
C ASN A 116 -5.20 -9.17 -8.32
N PRO A 117 -6.05 -9.89 -9.09
CA PRO A 117 -5.76 -10.47 -10.42
C PRO A 117 -6.40 -9.71 -11.60
N THR A 118 -7.09 -8.61 -11.40
CA THR A 118 -7.98 -8.02 -12.41
C THR A 118 -7.26 -7.18 -13.46
N GLY A 119 -6.03 -6.71 -13.17
CA GLY A 119 -5.27 -5.81 -14.02
C GLY A 119 -5.78 -4.37 -14.02
N THR A 120 -6.79 -4.03 -13.21
CA THR A 120 -7.29 -2.66 -13.12
C THR A 120 -6.26 -1.75 -12.46
N ILE A 121 -6.30 -0.47 -12.84
CA ILE A 121 -5.39 0.56 -12.34
C ILE A 121 -6.23 1.64 -11.69
N TRP A 122 -5.81 2.10 -10.51
CA TRP A 122 -6.44 3.26 -9.89
C TRP A 122 -6.09 4.52 -10.66
N ALA A 123 -7.12 5.25 -11.09
CA ALA A 123 -6.97 6.58 -11.65
C ALA A 123 -6.64 7.61 -10.55
N LYS A 124 -6.18 8.79 -10.95
CA LYS A 124 -5.97 9.90 -10.02
C LYS A 124 -7.20 10.20 -9.17
N GLN A 125 -8.40 10.07 -9.77
CA GLN A 125 -9.67 10.34 -9.09
C GLN A 125 -9.92 9.36 -7.93
N ASP A 126 -9.55 8.09 -8.07
CA ASP A 126 -9.70 7.08 -7.00
C ASP A 126 -8.88 7.46 -5.77
N TRP A 127 -7.66 7.97 -5.97
CA TRP A 127 -6.83 8.47 -4.88
C TRP A 127 -7.43 9.69 -4.19
N LEU A 128 -8.02 10.62 -4.95
CA LEU A 128 -8.68 11.81 -4.39
C LEU A 128 -9.90 11.44 -3.55
N GLU A 129 -10.71 10.48 -4.02
CA GLU A 129 -11.85 9.94 -3.25
C GLU A 129 -11.38 9.29 -1.93
N LEU A 130 -10.31 8.47 -2.00
CA LEU A 130 -9.72 7.89 -0.79
C LEU A 130 -9.25 8.98 0.18
N ILE A 131 -8.50 9.97 -0.29
CA ILE A 131 -7.98 11.07 0.52
C ILE A 131 -9.12 11.80 1.23
N GLU A 132 -10.17 12.17 0.50
CA GLU A 132 -11.33 12.85 1.07
C GLU A 132 -11.99 12.02 2.19
N LEU A 133 -12.09 10.70 2.01
CA LEU A 133 -12.70 9.81 3.00
C LEU A 133 -11.89 9.66 4.28
N ILE A 134 -10.56 9.75 4.19
CA ILE A 134 -9.67 9.45 5.33
C ILE A 134 -8.96 10.67 5.93
N GLN A 135 -9.11 11.88 5.36
CA GLN A 135 -8.34 13.08 5.75
C GLN A 135 -8.40 13.36 7.26
N ASP A 136 -9.59 13.24 7.87
CA ASP A 136 -9.84 13.52 9.29
C ASP A 136 -9.81 12.25 10.16
N LYS A 137 -9.29 11.15 9.64
CA LYS A 137 -9.27 9.85 10.31
C LYS A 137 -7.85 9.34 10.52
N ASN A 138 -7.65 8.57 11.56
CA ASN A 138 -6.38 7.90 11.81
C ASN A 138 -6.33 6.55 11.07
N ILE A 139 -6.37 6.62 9.74
CA ILE A 139 -6.32 5.47 8.84
C ILE A 139 -5.01 5.51 8.06
N VAL A 140 -4.31 4.39 8.03
CA VAL A 140 -3.10 4.15 7.26
C VAL A 140 -3.45 3.52 5.92
N VAL A 141 -2.76 3.89 4.85
CA VAL A 141 -2.87 3.25 3.54
C VAL A 141 -1.69 2.31 3.34
N LEU A 142 -1.97 1.05 3.06
CA LEU A 142 -0.97 0.09 2.57
C LEU A 142 -1.17 -0.04 1.07
N SER A 143 -0.27 0.55 0.29
CA SER A 143 -0.31 0.54 -1.17
C SER A 143 0.66 -0.49 -1.70
N ASP A 144 0.12 -1.60 -2.19
CA ASP A 144 0.87 -2.63 -2.89
C ASP A 144 0.98 -2.26 -4.38
N GLU A 145 2.16 -1.80 -4.77
CA GLU A 145 2.47 -1.29 -6.11
C GLU A 145 3.48 -2.18 -6.86
N VAL A 146 3.57 -3.47 -6.50
CA VAL A 146 4.55 -4.41 -7.09
C VAL A 146 4.46 -4.50 -8.62
N TYR A 147 3.32 -4.14 -9.20
CA TYR A 147 3.10 -4.14 -10.65
C TYR A 147 3.16 -2.75 -11.27
N GLU A 148 3.75 -1.75 -10.61
CA GLU A 148 3.80 -0.34 -11.06
C GLU A 148 4.35 -0.14 -12.49
N HIS A 149 5.16 -1.09 -12.98
CA HIS A 149 5.72 -1.07 -14.33
C HIS A 149 4.89 -1.83 -15.38
N LEU A 150 3.83 -2.53 -14.98
CA LEU A 150 2.96 -3.29 -15.89
C LEU A 150 1.74 -2.44 -16.31
N ILE A 151 2.03 -1.36 -17.01
CA ILE A 151 1.05 -0.38 -17.50
C ILE A 151 1.03 -0.42 -19.02
N TYR A 152 -0.16 -0.50 -19.60
CA TYR A 152 -0.38 -0.64 -21.04
C TYR A 152 -1.30 0.47 -21.56
N ASP A 153 -1.46 0.55 -22.87
CA ASP A 153 -2.44 1.38 -23.59
C ASP A 153 -2.36 2.89 -23.29
N GLY A 154 -1.17 3.37 -22.88
CA GLY A 154 -0.95 4.79 -22.56
C GLY A 154 -1.54 5.22 -21.21
N GLU A 155 -2.02 4.29 -20.40
CA GLU A 155 -2.44 4.56 -19.02
C GLU A 155 -1.27 5.01 -18.14
N LYS A 156 -1.58 5.59 -17.01
CA LYS A 156 -0.57 6.08 -16.06
C LYS A 156 -0.80 5.50 -14.67
N HIS A 157 0.24 4.92 -14.10
CA HIS A 157 0.27 4.58 -12.69
C HIS A 157 0.41 5.84 -11.83
N TYR A 158 -0.38 5.92 -10.77
CA TYR A 158 -0.27 6.91 -9.71
C TYR A 158 0.07 6.19 -8.41
N SER A 159 1.27 6.45 -7.88
CA SER A 159 1.66 5.96 -6.55
C SER A 159 0.95 6.75 -5.45
N ALA A 160 0.68 6.11 -4.31
CA ALA A 160 0.23 6.78 -3.10
C ALA A 160 1.16 7.94 -2.70
N LEU A 161 2.47 7.78 -2.89
CA LEU A 161 3.47 8.81 -2.59
C LEU A 161 3.38 10.05 -3.49
N SER A 162 2.67 9.98 -4.62
CA SER A 162 2.43 11.13 -5.49
C SER A 162 1.51 12.18 -4.84
N PHE A 163 0.80 11.79 -3.79
CA PHE A 163 -0.15 12.66 -3.06
C PHE A 163 0.43 13.08 -1.71
N PRO A 164 0.70 14.38 -1.50
CA PRO A 164 1.27 14.89 -0.25
C PRO A 164 0.49 14.46 1.00
N GLU A 165 -0.84 14.37 0.89
CA GLU A 165 -1.77 14.01 1.96
C GLU A 165 -1.60 12.56 2.46
N LEU A 166 -1.02 11.70 1.62
CA LEU A 166 -0.81 10.29 1.91
C LEU A 166 0.60 9.97 2.40
N ARG A 167 1.60 10.84 2.17
CA ARG A 167 3.02 10.54 2.42
C ARG A 167 3.32 10.12 3.85
N ASP A 168 2.71 10.78 4.82
CA ASP A 168 2.96 10.54 6.24
C ASP A 168 2.05 9.45 6.85
N ARG A 169 1.19 8.85 6.01
CA ARG A 169 0.25 7.80 6.42
C ARG A 169 0.18 6.61 5.47
N SER A 170 1.19 6.43 4.64
CA SER A 170 1.22 5.31 3.70
C SER A 170 2.48 4.48 3.83
N PHE A 171 2.29 3.17 3.67
CA PHE A 171 3.36 2.26 3.28
C PHE A 171 3.18 1.93 1.81
N VAL A 172 4.21 2.15 1.01
CA VAL A 172 4.22 1.76 -0.40
C VAL A 172 5.17 0.58 -0.56
N VAL A 173 4.65 -0.50 -1.13
CA VAL A 173 5.37 -1.75 -1.34
C VAL A 173 5.62 -1.93 -2.83
N GLY A 174 6.89 -2.05 -3.19
CA GLY A 174 7.36 -2.35 -4.54
C GLY A 174 8.21 -3.63 -4.56
N SER A 175 8.58 -4.12 -5.74
CA SER A 175 9.48 -5.28 -5.90
C SER A 175 10.39 -5.15 -7.13
#